data_1149c8faee0c8b5e706436efd711933d
#
_entry.id   1149c8faee0c8b5e706436efd711933d
#
_cell.length_a   1.000
_cell.length_b   1.000
_cell.length_c   1.000
_cell.angle_alpha   90.00
_cell.angle_beta   90.00
_cell.angle_gamma   90.00
#
_symmetry.space_group_name_H-M   'P 1'
#
loop_
_entity.id
_entity.type
_entity.pdbx_description
1 polymer ?
#
loop_
_entity_poly.entity_id
_entity_poly.type
_entity_poly.pdbx_seq_one_letter_code
_entity_poly.pdbx_strand_id
1 'polypeptide(L)'
;NPNAKTFDISRLGFDDVTLEKFKELVGKPTGLILLTGPTGSGKTTAIYAAIGFILEKHGNAVAISSVEDPVEQNLDWVNQSSLNPARGYTYPAALRSLMRQDPEVIMVGEIRDEETAEIAINAGMTGHLVISTIHSGSTSGTFARLINMDIEPFLLASTIMGVLGVRLLRTNCMHCATPYTPEAYALEQLRQFEGEEYLQMLIDQQGFYKGAGCSACSNTGFARVTHSVLDHLSKEHEIISFGINYQGDPHDYPFKIYPASTHNP
;
A
#
# COMPACT_ATOMS: atom_id res chain seq x y z
N ASN A 1 -16.78 -6.36 -16.98
CA ASN A 1 -15.83 -5.29 -17.18
C ASN A 1 -14.40 -5.85 -16.99
N PRO A 2 -13.52 -5.88 -18.00
CA PRO A 2 -12.19 -6.48 -17.87
C PRO A 2 -11.30 -5.74 -16.86
N ASN A 3 -11.58 -4.49 -16.54
CA ASN A 3 -10.79 -3.67 -15.61
C ASN A 3 -11.14 -3.90 -14.14
N ALA A 4 -12.34 -4.36 -13.80
CA ALA A 4 -12.75 -4.61 -12.41
C ALA A 4 -11.92 -5.72 -11.72
N LYS A 5 -11.31 -6.63 -12.48
CA LYS A 5 -10.45 -7.70 -11.95
C LYS A 5 -9.00 -7.25 -11.66
N THR A 6 -8.60 -6.06 -12.11
CA THR A 6 -7.21 -5.59 -12.00
C THR A 6 -6.90 -4.99 -10.63
N PHE A 7 -7.93 -4.52 -9.90
CA PHE A 7 -7.80 -3.86 -8.60
C PHE A 7 -8.51 -4.61 -7.47
N ASP A 8 -8.37 -5.90 -7.46
CA ASP A 8 -8.86 -6.75 -6.38
C ASP A 8 -7.87 -6.66 -5.19
N ILE A 9 -8.38 -6.25 -4.03
CA ILE A 9 -7.58 -6.08 -2.80
C ILE A 9 -6.92 -7.39 -2.36
N SER A 10 -7.52 -8.54 -2.65
CA SER A 10 -6.97 -9.86 -2.34
C SER A 10 -5.73 -10.21 -3.18
N ARG A 11 -5.53 -9.51 -4.30
CA ARG A 11 -4.38 -9.70 -5.21
C ARG A 11 -3.19 -8.81 -4.90
N LEU A 12 -3.28 -7.99 -3.86
CA LEU A 12 -2.16 -7.18 -3.40
C LEU A 12 -1.04 -8.02 -2.78
N GLY A 13 -1.28 -9.31 -2.52
CA GLY A 13 -0.30 -10.23 -1.97
C GLY A 13 -0.04 -10.02 -0.48
N PHE A 14 -1.02 -9.50 0.24
CA PHE A 14 -0.99 -9.41 1.69
C PHE A 14 -1.19 -10.80 2.30
N ASP A 15 -0.59 -11.03 3.47
CA ASP A 15 -1.00 -12.15 4.31
C ASP A 15 -2.43 -11.92 4.82
N ASP A 16 -3.09 -13.00 5.26
CA ASP A 16 -4.50 -12.94 5.65
C ASP A 16 -4.78 -11.95 6.78
N VAL A 17 -3.92 -11.89 7.78
CA VAL A 17 -4.08 -10.99 8.94
C VAL A 17 -4.04 -9.54 8.50
N THR A 18 -3.10 -9.24 7.65
CA THR A 18 -2.88 -7.91 7.11
C THR A 18 -3.96 -7.50 6.12
N LEU A 19 -4.37 -8.43 5.26
CA LEU A 19 -5.47 -8.19 4.34
C LEU A 19 -6.76 -7.83 5.09
N GLU A 20 -7.09 -8.56 6.13
CA GLU A 20 -8.28 -8.28 6.95
C GLU A 20 -8.16 -6.94 7.69
N LYS A 21 -7.01 -6.60 8.27
CA LYS A 21 -6.77 -5.29 8.87
C LYS A 21 -6.91 -4.16 7.84
N PHE A 22 -6.38 -4.34 6.64
CA PHE A 22 -6.51 -3.34 5.59
C PHE A 22 -7.96 -3.16 5.15
N LYS A 23 -8.70 -4.25 4.97
CA LYS A 23 -10.15 -4.21 4.69
C LYS A 23 -10.93 -3.52 5.81
N GLU A 24 -10.57 -3.77 7.07
CA GLU A 24 -11.17 -3.09 8.22
C GLU A 24 -10.91 -1.58 8.18
N LEU A 25 -9.67 -1.16 7.93
CA LEU A 25 -9.30 0.25 7.82
C LEU A 25 -10.08 0.96 6.72
N VAL A 26 -10.08 0.40 5.50
CA VAL A 26 -10.77 1.02 4.35
C VAL A 26 -12.29 0.89 4.44
N GLY A 27 -12.80 0.07 5.32
CA GLY A 27 -14.22 -0.07 5.62
C GLY A 27 -14.74 0.94 6.64
N LYS A 28 -13.89 1.78 7.24
CA LYS A 28 -14.30 2.83 8.18
C LYS A 28 -14.99 3.98 7.45
N PRO A 29 -15.95 4.64 8.07
CA PRO A 29 -16.72 5.71 7.41
C PRO A 29 -15.92 7.02 7.32
N THR A 30 -14.97 7.25 8.21
CA THR A 30 -14.25 8.54 8.33
C THR A 30 -12.82 8.31 8.77
N GLY A 31 -11.96 9.29 8.53
CA GLY A 31 -10.56 9.30 8.96
C GLY A 31 -9.59 9.41 7.80
N LEU A 32 -8.30 9.32 8.09
CA LEU A 32 -7.22 9.44 7.12
C LEU A 32 -6.40 8.15 7.09
N ILE A 33 -6.29 7.56 5.91
CA ILE A 33 -5.41 6.41 5.64
C ILE A 33 -4.28 6.89 4.73
N LEU A 34 -3.05 6.64 5.13
CA LEU A 34 -1.86 7.04 4.39
C LEU A 34 -1.09 5.83 3.87
N LEU A 35 -0.66 5.90 2.62
CA LEU A 35 0.25 4.94 2.02
C LEU A 35 1.60 5.59 1.82
N THR A 36 2.67 4.95 2.31
CA THR A 36 4.03 5.46 2.16
C THR A 36 4.94 4.45 1.44
N GLY A 37 5.94 4.98 0.79
CA GLY A 37 6.90 4.18 0.04
C GLY A 37 7.55 4.97 -1.10
N PRO A 38 8.64 4.45 -1.70
CA PRO A 38 9.31 5.11 -2.83
C PRO A 38 8.39 5.19 -4.05
N THR A 39 8.82 5.98 -5.03
CA THR A 39 8.16 6.01 -6.34
C THR A 39 8.17 4.61 -6.96
N GLY A 40 7.07 4.22 -7.60
CA GLY A 40 6.94 2.91 -8.20
C GLY A 40 6.75 1.74 -7.21
N SER A 41 6.51 1.99 -5.91
CA SER A 41 6.29 0.92 -4.92
C SER A 41 4.88 0.31 -4.94
N GLY A 42 3.98 0.79 -5.81
CA GLY A 42 2.63 0.27 -5.94
C GLY A 42 1.57 0.95 -5.06
N LYS A 43 1.86 2.14 -4.51
CA LYS A 43 0.90 2.89 -3.68
C LYS A 43 -0.43 3.15 -4.38
N THR A 44 -0.38 3.67 -5.61
CA THR A 44 -1.59 3.95 -6.42
C THR A 44 -2.40 2.68 -6.67
N THR A 45 -1.71 1.58 -7.00
CA THR A 45 -2.37 0.26 -7.18
C THR A 45 -3.07 -0.20 -5.91
N ALA A 46 -2.44 -0.03 -4.74
CA ALA A 46 -3.04 -0.40 -3.46
C ALA A 46 -4.25 0.49 -3.12
N ILE A 47 -4.20 1.80 -3.42
CA ILE A 47 -5.35 2.70 -3.25
C ILE A 47 -6.49 2.32 -4.19
N TYR A 48 -6.19 2.06 -5.46
CA TYR A 48 -7.23 1.65 -6.41
C TYR A 48 -7.88 0.31 -6.02
N ALA A 49 -7.10 -0.62 -5.45
CA ALA A 49 -7.65 -1.86 -4.92
C ALA A 49 -8.52 -1.62 -3.66
N ALA A 50 -8.14 -0.68 -2.79
CA ALA A 50 -8.97 -0.26 -1.66
C ALA A 50 -10.29 0.35 -2.13
N ILE A 51 -10.26 1.24 -3.12
CA ILE A 51 -11.45 1.82 -3.76
C ILE A 51 -12.33 0.72 -4.38
N GLY A 52 -11.71 -0.23 -5.09
CA GLY A 52 -12.43 -1.38 -5.65
C GLY A 52 -13.17 -2.20 -4.59
N PHE A 53 -12.54 -2.43 -3.43
CA PHE A 53 -13.15 -3.11 -2.31
C PHE A 53 -14.33 -2.31 -1.70
N ILE A 54 -14.18 -1.00 -1.56
CA ILE A 54 -15.27 -0.12 -1.07
C ILE A 54 -16.47 -0.19 -2.02
N LEU A 55 -16.22 -0.11 -3.32
CA LEU A 55 -17.26 -0.21 -4.35
C LEU A 55 -17.93 -1.59 -4.37
N GLU A 56 -17.17 -2.67 -4.18
CA GLU A 56 -17.71 -4.02 -4.08
C GLU A 56 -18.64 -4.16 -2.87
N LYS A 57 -18.27 -3.57 -1.73
CA LYS A 57 -19.02 -3.64 -0.48
C LYS A 57 -20.28 -2.77 -0.48
N HIS A 58 -20.22 -1.59 -1.05
CA HIS A 58 -21.28 -0.57 -0.95
C HIS A 58 -22.02 -0.31 -2.28
N GLY A 59 -21.47 -0.81 -3.40
CA GLY A 59 -22.05 -0.58 -4.72
C GLY A 59 -22.11 0.91 -5.07
N ASN A 60 -23.21 1.33 -5.71
CA ASN A 60 -23.45 2.73 -6.11
C ASN A 60 -23.97 3.61 -4.96
N ALA A 61 -24.02 3.11 -3.74
CA ALA A 61 -24.49 3.86 -2.57
C ALA A 61 -23.40 4.74 -1.95
N VAL A 62 -22.16 4.69 -2.45
CA VAL A 62 -21.04 5.49 -1.96
C VAL A 62 -20.50 6.41 -3.07
N ALA A 63 -20.41 7.71 -2.80
CA ALA A 63 -19.81 8.68 -3.70
C ALA A 63 -18.30 8.77 -3.44
N ILE A 64 -17.52 8.41 -4.45
CA ILE A 64 -16.05 8.44 -4.39
C ILE A 64 -15.53 9.47 -5.36
N SER A 65 -14.68 10.35 -4.87
CA SER A 65 -14.01 11.37 -5.68
C SER A 65 -12.50 11.30 -5.53
N SER A 66 -11.76 11.54 -6.61
CA SER A 66 -10.30 11.60 -6.57
C SER A 66 -9.75 12.88 -7.19
N VAL A 67 -8.56 13.25 -6.71
CA VAL A 67 -7.68 14.24 -7.33
C VAL A 67 -6.27 13.68 -7.43
N GLU A 68 -5.73 13.68 -8.64
CA GLU A 68 -4.51 12.96 -9.00
C GLU A 68 -3.61 13.81 -9.92
N ASP A 69 -2.32 13.47 -10.02
CA ASP A 69 -1.34 14.24 -10.82
C ASP A 69 -0.43 13.33 -11.69
N PRO A 70 -0.92 12.91 -12.88
CA PRO A 70 -2.29 12.88 -13.39
C PRO A 70 -3.05 11.61 -12.95
N VAL A 71 -4.31 11.46 -13.37
CA VAL A 71 -5.04 10.18 -13.27
C VAL A 71 -4.29 9.11 -14.05
N GLU A 72 -3.84 8.05 -13.36
CA GLU A 72 -3.05 6.96 -13.97
C GLU A 72 -3.94 5.98 -14.74
N GLN A 73 -5.12 5.70 -14.22
CA GLN A 73 -6.07 4.77 -14.83
C GLN A 73 -7.50 5.17 -14.47
N ASN A 74 -8.41 5.09 -15.46
CA ASN A 74 -9.82 5.36 -15.22
C ASN A 74 -10.47 4.25 -14.40
N LEU A 75 -11.14 4.63 -13.34
CA LEU A 75 -11.96 3.77 -12.50
C LEU A 75 -13.43 4.05 -12.77
N ASP A 76 -14.20 2.99 -13.08
CA ASP A 76 -15.64 3.11 -13.18
C ASP A 76 -16.23 3.51 -11.82
N TRP A 77 -17.22 4.40 -11.79
CA TRP A 77 -17.93 4.87 -10.59
C TRP A 77 -17.11 5.75 -9.63
N VAL A 78 -15.97 6.26 -10.06
CA VAL A 78 -15.17 7.25 -9.33
C VAL A 78 -15.12 8.55 -10.10
N ASN A 79 -15.42 9.65 -9.43
CA ASN A 79 -15.26 10.99 -10.00
C ASN A 79 -13.81 11.40 -9.94
N GLN A 80 -13.04 11.08 -10.99
CA GLN A 80 -11.60 11.35 -11.03
C GLN A 80 -11.30 12.68 -11.70
N SER A 81 -10.40 13.45 -11.10
CA SER A 81 -9.90 14.70 -11.67
C SER A 81 -8.37 14.75 -11.65
N SER A 82 -7.79 15.26 -12.74
CA SER A 82 -6.35 15.52 -12.81
C SER A 82 -6.05 16.97 -12.47
N LEU A 83 -4.94 17.21 -11.77
CA LEU A 83 -4.46 18.56 -11.48
C LEU A 83 -4.20 19.36 -12.77
N ASN A 84 -4.39 20.65 -12.66
CA ASN A 84 -3.99 21.63 -13.68
C ASN A 84 -3.44 22.89 -13.01
N PRO A 85 -2.19 22.87 -12.50
CA PRO A 85 -1.61 24.00 -11.78
C PRO A 85 -1.57 25.28 -12.60
N ALA A 86 -1.42 25.19 -13.93
CA ALA A 86 -1.43 26.34 -14.82
C ALA A 86 -2.77 27.11 -14.82
N ARG A 87 -3.86 26.43 -14.43
CA ARG A 87 -5.20 27.01 -14.29
C ARG A 87 -5.61 27.17 -12.82
N GLY A 88 -4.69 27.06 -11.87
CA GLY A 88 -4.94 27.16 -10.43
C GLY A 88 -5.64 25.94 -9.82
N TYR A 89 -5.80 24.85 -10.55
CA TYR A 89 -6.37 23.61 -10.01
C TYR A 89 -5.26 22.77 -9.37
N THR A 90 -4.96 23.06 -8.12
CA THR A 90 -3.95 22.42 -7.25
C THR A 90 -4.63 21.44 -6.28
N TYR A 91 -3.84 20.65 -5.54
CA TYR A 91 -4.39 19.75 -4.51
C TYR A 91 -5.26 20.48 -3.49
N PRO A 92 -4.82 21.60 -2.87
CA PRO A 92 -5.66 22.35 -1.93
C PRO A 92 -6.96 22.86 -2.56
N ALA A 93 -6.89 23.44 -3.76
CA ALA A 93 -8.07 23.98 -4.46
C ALA A 93 -9.06 22.86 -4.82
N ALA A 94 -8.55 21.72 -5.31
CA ALA A 94 -9.35 20.55 -5.63
C ALA A 94 -10.05 19.98 -4.39
N LEU A 95 -9.30 19.75 -3.31
CA LEU A 95 -9.85 19.21 -2.07
C LEU A 95 -10.97 20.08 -1.50
N ARG A 96 -10.76 21.41 -1.42
CA ARG A 96 -11.81 22.33 -0.98
C ARG A 96 -13.07 22.27 -1.87
N SER A 97 -12.89 21.98 -3.15
CA SER A 97 -14.03 21.80 -4.06
C SER A 97 -14.73 20.47 -3.82
N LEU A 98 -13.97 19.38 -3.68
CA LEU A 98 -14.50 18.03 -3.46
C LEU A 98 -15.30 17.94 -2.15
N MET A 99 -14.81 18.51 -1.06
CA MET A 99 -15.52 18.55 0.24
C MET A 99 -16.92 19.21 0.16
N ARG A 100 -17.20 20.00 -0.87
CA ARG A 100 -18.52 20.62 -1.10
C ARG A 100 -19.44 19.79 -2.02
N GLN A 101 -18.97 18.65 -2.50
CA GLN A 101 -19.71 17.75 -3.38
C GLN A 101 -20.27 16.54 -2.64
N ASP A 102 -20.15 16.55 -1.30
CA ASP A 102 -20.67 15.50 -0.40
C ASP A 102 -20.17 14.08 -0.77
N PRO A 103 -18.85 13.86 -1.00
CA PRO A 103 -18.34 12.52 -1.21
C PRO A 103 -18.14 11.81 0.13
N GLU A 104 -18.45 10.52 0.22
CA GLU A 104 -18.09 9.71 1.39
C GLU A 104 -16.60 9.36 1.41
N VAL A 105 -15.98 9.19 0.23
CA VAL A 105 -14.56 8.82 0.10
C VAL A 105 -13.84 9.81 -0.81
N ILE A 106 -12.72 10.31 -0.32
CA ILE A 106 -11.84 11.23 -1.06
C ILE A 106 -10.47 10.56 -1.24
N MET A 107 -10.07 10.31 -2.48
CA MET A 107 -8.70 9.95 -2.80
C MET A 107 -7.89 11.19 -3.15
N VAL A 108 -6.77 11.38 -2.47
CA VAL A 108 -5.79 12.42 -2.80
C VAL A 108 -4.52 11.73 -3.30
N GLY A 109 -4.09 12.00 -4.51
CA GLY A 109 -2.94 11.35 -5.11
C GLY A 109 -1.73 11.37 -4.19
N GLU A 110 -1.40 12.53 -3.64
CA GLU A 110 -0.36 12.65 -2.62
C GLU A 110 -0.48 13.92 -1.78
N ILE A 111 0.10 13.87 -0.57
CA ILE A 111 0.29 15.02 0.33
C ILE A 111 1.75 15.44 0.24
N ARG A 112 1.99 16.64 -0.32
CA ARG A 112 3.33 17.23 -0.52
C ARG A 112 3.63 18.41 0.40
N ASP A 113 2.60 19.12 0.83
CA ASP A 113 2.67 20.39 1.53
C ASP A 113 1.68 20.47 2.71
N GLU A 114 1.93 21.43 3.58
CA GLU A 114 1.14 21.70 4.77
C GLU A 114 -0.34 21.93 4.45
N GLU A 115 -0.64 22.80 3.48
CA GLU A 115 -2.01 23.19 3.15
C GLU A 115 -2.84 21.96 2.69
N THR A 116 -2.25 21.07 1.86
CA THR A 116 -2.88 19.82 1.44
C THR A 116 -3.11 18.89 2.64
N ALA A 117 -2.11 18.81 3.54
CA ALA A 117 -2.20 17.96 4.74
C ALA A 117 -3.31 18.43 5.67
N GLU A 118 -3.38 19.73 5.97
CA GLU A 118 -4.43 20.31 6.81
C GLU A 118 -5.83 20.04 6.26
N ILE A 119 -6.04 20.26 4.95
CA ILE A 119 -7.35 20.05 4.34
C ILE A 119 -7.73 18.56 4.37
N ALA A 120 -6.78 17.66 4.09
CA ALA A 120 -7.01 16.21 4.14
C ALA A 120 -7.37 15.72 5.55
N ILE A 121 -6.69 16.23 6.58
CA ILE A 121 -6.98 15.95 7.98
C ILE A 121 -8.36 16.47 8.36
N ASN A 122 -8.66 17.73 8.03
CA ASN A 122 -9.97 18.31 8.29
C ASN A 122 -11.11 17.53 7.61
N ALA A 123 -10.92 17.08 6.38
CA ALA A 123 -11.88 16.22 5.69
C ALA A 123 -12.10 14.90 6.47
N GLY A 124 -11.01 14.25 6.90
CA GLY A 124 -11.09 13.03 7.71
C GLY A 124 -11.81 13.21 9.06
N MET A 125 -11.67 14.38 9.68
CA MET A 125 -12.35 14.73 10.92
C MET A 125 -13.84 15.08 10.72
N THR A 126 -14.21 15.56 9.54
CA THR A 126 -15.54 16.11 9.25
C THR A 126 -16.46 15.16 8.50
N GLY A 127 -16.19 13.85 8.55
CA GLY A 127 -17.13 12.85 8.06
C GLY A 127 -16.73 12.15 6.76
N HIS A 128 -15.52 12.39 6.23
CA HIS A 128 -15.03 11.75 5.01
C HIS A 128 -13.98 10.69 5.32
N LEU A 129 -13.96 9.61 4.55
CA LEU A 129 -12.80 8.72 4.49
C LEU A 129 -11.80 9.27 3.47
N VAL A 130 -10.63 9.71 3.94
CA VAL A 130 -9.57 10.21 3.07
C VAL A 130 -8.49 9.14 2.91
N ILE A 131 -8.14 8.82 1.67
CA ILE A 131 -7.04 7.89 1.35
C ILE A 131 -6.00 8.64 0.52
N SER A 132 -4.76 8.67 0.97
CA SER A 132 -3.71 9.42 0.29
C SER A 132 -2.37 8.74 0.34
N THR A 133 -1.42 9.26 -0.44
CA THR A 133 -0.02 8.86 -0.33
C THR A 133 0.83 9.97 0.28
N ILE A 134 1.91 9.57 0.90
CA ILE A 134 2.94 10.47 1.38
C ILE A 134 4.32 9.86 1.12
N HIS A 135 5.26 10.65 0.64
CA HIS A 135 6.62 10.18 0.45
C HIS A 135 7.39 10.21 1.77
N SER A 136 7.58 9.04 2.37
CA SER A 136 8.42 8.84 3.56
C SER A 136 9.21 7.55 3.43
N GLY A 137 10.36 7.48 4.10
CA GLY A 137 11.21 6.28 4.12
C GLY A 137 10.62 5.11 4.92
N SER A 138 9.75 5.42 5.89
CA SER A 138 9.11 4.44 6.78
C SER A 138 7.72 4.93 7.21
N THR A 139 6.94 4.02 7.79
CA THR A 139 5.62 4.34 8.35
C THR A 139 5.74 5.30 9.53
N SER A 140 6.70 5.09 10.43
CA SER A 140 6.99 6.03 11.54
C SER A 140 7.50 7.39 11.05
N GLY A 141 8.32 7.40 9.99
CA GLY A 141 8.79 8.64 9.36
C GLY A 141 7.68 9.48 8.73
N THR A 142 6.51 8.89 8.47
CA THR A 142 5.33 9.61 7.98
C THR A 142 4.84 10.62 9.03
N PHE A 143 4.79 10.24 10.29
CA PHE A 143 4.39 11.14 11.37
C PHE A 143 5.39 12.29 11.55
N ALA A 144 6.69 11.98 11.55
CA ALA A 144 7.72 13.00 11.61
C ALA A 144 7.62 13.99 10.43
N ARG A 145 7.29 13.49 9.22
CA ARG A 145 7.11 14.35 8.05
C ARG A 145 5.90 15.26 8.18
N LEU A 146 4.78 14.77 8.69
CA LEU A 146 3.58 15.58 8.92
C LEU A 146 3.80 16.63 10.02
N ILE A 147 4.52 16.28 11.10
CA ILE A 147 4.92 17.25 12.13
C ILE A 147 5.85 18.32 11.55
N ASN A 148 6.78 17.96 10.65
CA ASN A 148 7.63 18.93 9.95
C ASN A 148 6.87 19.78 8.91
N MET A 149 5.64 19.42 8.59
CA MET A 149 4.67 20.24 7.84
C MET A 149 3.77 21.07 8.77
N ASP A 150 4.22 21.31 10.01
CA ASP A 150 3.52 22.08 11.05
C ASP A 150 2.13 21.54 11.45
N ILE A 151 1.86 20.25 11.17
CA ILE A 151 0.62 19.60 11.61
C ILE A 151 0.72 19.24 13.08
N GLU A 152 -0.25 19.66 13.86
CA GLU A 152 -0.28 19.41 15.29
C GLU A 152 -0.45 17.91 15.62
N PRO A 153 0.37 17.35 16.53
CA PRO A 153 0.36 15.91 16.84
C PRO A 153 -1.00 15.36 17.29
N PHE A 154 -1.81 16.16 17.99
CA PHE A 154 -3.12 15.71 18.45
C PHE A 154 -4.12 15.52 17.28
N LEU A 155 -4.00 16.31 16.21
CA LEU A 155 -4.80 16.14 15.00
C LEU A 155 -4.42 14.85 14.28
N LEU A 156 -3.13 14.53 14.22
CA LEU A 156 -2.65 13.27 13.64
C LEU A 156 -3.17 12.07 14.42
N ALA A 157 -3.08 12.13 15.75
CA ALA A 157 -3.53 11.04 16.62
C ALA A 157 -5.04 10.79 16.56
N SER A 158 -5.84 11.83 16.32
CA SER A 158 -7.31 11.71 16.24
C SER A 158 -7.81 11.31 14.86
N THR A 159 -7.04 11.56 13.78
CA THR A 159 -7.53 11.45 12.40
C THR A 159 -6.91 10.29 11.63
N ILE A 160 -5.61 10.00 11.86
CA ILE A 160 -4.93 8.92 11.13
C ILE A 160 -5.41 7.57 11.67
N MET A 161 -6.09 6.82 10.80
CA MET A 161 -6.58 5.49 11.11
C MET A 161 -5.52 4.40 10.87
N GLY A 162 -4.60 4.66 9.95
CA GLY A 162 -3.49 3.75 9.66
C GLY A 162 -2.51 4.31 8.64
N VAL A 163 -1.28 3.82 8.71
CA VAL A 163 -0.22 4.14 7.74
C VAL A 163 0.33 2.83 7.18
N LEU A 164 0.22 2.67 5.86
CA LEU A 164 0.72 1.50 5.14
C LEU A 164 2.06 1.82 4.46
N GLY A 165 3.09 1.07 4.81
CA GLY A 165 4.36 1.10 4.08
C GLY A 165 4.33 0.12 2.90
N VAL A 166 4.45 0.61 1.67
CA VAL A 166 4.32 -0.20 0.45
C VAL A 166 5.67 -0.38 -0.23
N ARG A 167 6.03 -1.62 -0.54
CA ARG A 167 7.25 -2.00 -1.26
C ARG A 167 6.94 -3.09 -2.28
N LEU A 168 7.60 -3.05 -3.44
CA LEU A 168 7.50 -4.12 -4.42
C LEU A 168 8.55 -5.19 -4.16
N LEU A 169 8.13 -6.44 -4.12
CA LEU A 169 8.99 -7.60 -4.01
C LEU A 169 8.88 -8.48 -5.25
N ARG A 170 9.92 -9.25 -5.52
CA ARG A 170 9.89 -10.31 -6.51
C ARG A 170 9.30 -11.57 -5.90
N THR A 171 8.45 -12.24 -6.66
CA THR A 171 7.97 -13.57 -6.31
C THR A 171 8.58 -14.64 -7.19
N ASN A 172 8.72 -15.82 -6.64
CA ASN A 172 9.14 -16.96 -7.43
C ASN A 172 8.11 -17.27 -8.52
N CYS A 173 8.61 -17.64 -9.68
CA CYS A 173 7.75 -18.13 -10.75
C CYS A 173 7.16 -19.48 -10.34
N MET A 174 5.84 -19.58 -10.33
CA MET A 174 5.13 -20.81 -9.96
C MET A 174 5.46 -22.01 -10.89
N HIS A 175 5.86 -21.72 -12.15
CA HIS A 175 6.18 -22.78 -13.11
C HIS A 175 7.59 -23.37 -12.95
N CYS A 176 8.47 -22.68 -12.22
CA CYS A 176 9.86 -23.14 -12.05
C CYS A 176 10.39 -22.96 -10.63
N ALA A 177 9.53 -22.75 -9.66
CA ALA A 177 9.90 -22.74 -8.26
C ALA A 177 10.33 -24.13 -7.82
N THR A 178 11.53 -24.24 -7.27
CA THR A 178 12.09 -25.50 -6.74
C THR A 178 12.48 -25.30 -5.29
N PRO A 179 12.39 -26.35 -4.45
CA PRO A 179 12.89 -26.31 -3.09
C PRO A 179 14.35 -25.84 -3.04
N TYR A 180 14.65 -25.02 -2.07
CA TYR A 180 15.97 -24.41 -1.92
C TYR A 180 16.32 -24.32 -0.44
N THR A 181 17.58 -24.62 -0.10
CA THR A 181 18.09 -24.45 1.24
C THR A 181 18.81 -23.09 1.33
N PRO A 182 18.32 -22.14 2.15
CA PRO A 182 18.97 -20.85 2.34
C PRO A 182 20.37 -20.99 2.94
N GLU A 183 21.24 -20.02 2.67
CA GLU A 183 22.54 -19.91 3.32
C GLU A 183 22.35 -19.65 4.83
N ALA A 184 23.28 -20.14 5.66
CA ALA A 184 23.20 -20.00 7.11
C ALA A 184 23.06 -18.53 7.56
N TYR A 185 23.75 -17.61 6.88
CA TYR A 185 23.64 -16.18 7.15
C TYR A 185 22.20 -15.65 6.97
N ALA A 186 21.49 -16.12 5.95
CA ALA A 186 20.12 -15.71 5.68
C ALA A 186 19.13 -16.23 6.73
N LEU A 187 19.34 -17.46 7.19
CA LEU A 187 18.55 -18.04 8.27
C LEU A 187 18.80 -17.30 9.59
N GLU A 188 20.06 -16.91 9.86
CA GLU A 188 20.39 -16.14 11.04
C GLU A 188 19.76 -14.73 11.01
N GLN A 189 19.71 -14.07 9.86
CA GLN A 189 19.00 -12.81 9.72
C GLN A 189 17.50 -12.97 9.96
N LEU A 190 16.86 -13.98 9.38
CA LEU A 190 15.46 -14.28 9.66
C LEU A 190 15.20 -14.52 11.14
N ARG A 191 16.09 -15.29 11.81
CA ARG A 191 16.00 -15.53 13.24
C ARG A 191 16.06 -14.23 14.06
N GLN A 192 16.95 -13.31 13.70
CA GLN A 192 17.12 -12.03 14.41
C GLN A 192 15.93 -11.08 14.19
N PHE A 193 15.32 -11.08 13.02
CA PHE A 193 14.22 -10.16 12.70
C PHE A 193 12.85 -10.69 13.08
N GLU A 194 12.60 -11.98 12.82
CA GLU A 194 11.27 -12.58 12.97
C GLU A 194 11.17 -13.52 14.19
N GLY A 195 12.31 -13.88 14.78
CA GLY A 195 12.38 -14.79 15.91
C GLY A 195 12.52 -16.27 15.51
N GLU A 196 12.97 -17.09 16.48
CA GLU A 196 13.22 -18.52 16.31
C GLU A 196 11.94 -19.30 15.96
N GLU A 197 10.85 -18.95 16.61
CA GLU A 197 9.56 -19.65 16.46
C GLU A 197 9.00 -19.50 15.03
N TYR A 198 9.08 -18.30 14.45
CA TYR A 198 8.68 -18.04 13.08
C TYR A 198 9.59 -18.74 12.07
N LEU A 199 10.90 -18.71 12.28
CA LEU A 199 11.87 -19.42 11.45
C LEU A 199 11.59 -20.93 11.44
N GLN A 200 11.32 -21.52 12.60
CA GLN A 200 11.02 -22.95 12.72
C GLN A 200 9.71 -23.30 12.01
N MET A 201 8.69 -22.47 12.14
CA MET A 201 7.44 -22.60 11.39
C MET A 201 7.67 -22.60 9.87
N LEU A 202 8.50 -21.70 9.36
CA LEU A 202 8.83 -21.65 7.92
C LEU A 202 9.53 -22.91 7.46
N ILE A 203 10.47 -23.44 8.24
CA ILE A 203 11.20 -24.66 7.92
C ILE A 203 10.26 -25.85 7.89
N ASP A 204 9.39 -25.98 8.88
CA ASP A 204 8.56 -27.19 9.08
C ASP A 204 7.33 -27.21 8.17
N GLN A 205 6.73 -26.07 7.86
CA GLN A 205 5.43 -26.02 7.18
C GLN A 205 5.49 -25.57 5.72
N GLN A 206 6.41 -24.71 5.36
CA GLN A 206 6.42 -24.07 4.04
C GLN A 206 7.65 -24.39 3.20
N GLY A 207 8.81 -24.51 3.84
CA GLY A 207 10.08 -24.61 3.16
C GLY A 207 10.47 -23.32 2.42
N PHE A 208 11.64 -23.36 1.81
CA PHE A 208 12.14 -22.26 1.00
C PHE A 208 12.18 -22.65 -0.47
N TYR A 209 11.83 -21.72 -1.36
CA TYR A 209 11.77 -21.96 -2.79
C TYR A 209 12.56 -20.91 -3.56
N LYS A 210 13.14 -21.32 -4.68
CA LYS A 210 13.85 -20.46 -5.62
C LYS A 210 13.40 -20.77 -7.05
N GLY A 211 13.15 -19.73 -7.83
CA GLY A 211 12.84 -19.89 -9.24
C GLY A 211 14.09 -20.28 -10.04
N ALA A 212 14.03 -21.42 -10.74
CA ALA A 212 15.14 -21.90 -11.56
C ALA A 212 15.29 -21.17 -12.91
N GLY A 213 14.26 -20.47 -13.34
CA GLY A 213 14.15 -19.87 -14.67
C GLY A 213 13.44 -20.81 -15.66
N CYS A 214 12.49 -20.27 -16.42
CA CYS A 214 11.80 -20.99 -17.51
C CYS A 214 11.22 -19.99 -18.52
N SER A 215 10.66 -20.47 -19.61
CA SER A 215 10.08 -19.62 -20.66
C SER A 215 8.93 -18.73 -20.15
N ALA A 216 8.14 -19.18 -19.17
CA ALA A 216 7.03 -18.40 -18.59
C ALA A 216 7.50 -17.17 -17.81
N CYS A 217 8.70 -17.18 -17.24
CA CYS A 217 9.31 -16.06 -16.53
C CYS A 217 10.49 -15.45 -17.29
N SER A 218 10.63 -15.71 -18.60
CA SER A 218 11.75 -15.26 -19.42
C SER A 218 13.11 -15.59 -18.81
N ASN A 219 13.23 -16.78 -18.23
CA ASN A 219 14.41 -17.33 -17.55
C ASN A 219 14.91 -16.54 -16.32
N THR A 220 14.09 -15.66 -15.76
CA THR A 220 14.47 -14.88 -14.58
C THR A 220 14.26 -15.64 -13.26
N GLY A 221 13.46 -16.70 -13.26
CA GLY A 221 13.02 -17.40 -12.04
C GLY A 221 11.93 -16.67 -11.26
N PHE A 222 11.54 -15.47 -11.68
CA PHE A 222 10.57 -14.62 -10.98
C PHE A 222 9.31 -14.39 -11.80
N ALA A 223 8.16 -14.47 -11.15
CA ALA A 223 6.89 -14.05 -11.73
C ALA A 223 6.73 -12.53 -11.61
N ARG A 224 5.99 -11.93 -12.54
CA ARG A 224 5.54 -10.54 -12.42
C ARG A 224 4.28 -10.48 -11.55
N VAL A 225 4.39 -10.75 -10.27
CA VAL A 225 3.25 -10.70 -9.36
C VAL A 225 3.60 -9.91 -8.10
N THR A 226 2.61 -9.29 -7.53
CA THR A 226 2.64 -8.42 -6.36
C THR A 226 2.69 -9.23 -5.07
N HIS A 227 3.66 -8.97 -4.19
CA HIS A 227 3.65 -9.50 -2.83
C HIS A 227 4.10 -8.47 -1.81
N SER A 228 3.62 -8.62 -0.60
CA SER A 228 3.84 -7.71 0.50
C SER A 228 4.75 -8.27 1.58
N VAL A 229 5.57 -7.42 2.18
CA VAL A 229 6.34 -7.71 3.40
C VAL A 229 5.83 -6.81 4.51
N LEU A 230 5.55 -7.40 5.65
CA LEU A 230 5.16 -6.72 6.87
C LEU A 230 6.38 -6.27 7.66
N ASP A 231 6.39 -4.98 8.01
CA ASP A 231 7.20 -4.47 9.08
C ASP A 231 6.27 -4.04 10.24
N HIS A 232 6.39 -4.74 11.37
CA HIS A 232 5.52 -4.50 12.52
C HIS A 232 6.19 -3.47 13.43
N LEU A 233 5.75 -2.24 13.37
CA LEU A 233 6.26 -1.18 14.24
C LEU A 233 5.16 -0.64 15.15
N SER A 234 5.33 -0.94 16.43
CA SER A 234 4.68 -0.41 17.61
C SER A 234 3.25 -0.85 17.95
N LYS A 235 3.05 -1.15 19.24
CA LYS A 235 1.80 -1.66 19.83
C LYS A 235 0.68 -0.62 20.01
N GLU A 236 0.93 0.65 19.71
CA GLU A 236 -0.01 1.75 20.00
C GLU A 236 -0.66 2.37 18.76
N HIS A 237 -0.09 2.14 17.57
CA HIS A 237 -0.70 2.52 16.29
C HIS A 237 -0.60 1.33 15.34
N GLU A 238 -1.69 0.97 14.68
CA GLU A 238 -1.67 -0.07 13.65
C GLU A 238 -0.88 0.42 12.44
N ILE A 239 0.44 0.21 12.48
CA ILE A 239 1.34 0.53 11.39
C ILE A 239 1.55 -0.75 10.60
N ILE A 240 1.07 -0.77 9.38
CA ILE A 240 1.16 -1.92 8.50
C ILE A 240 2.09 -1.59 7.32
N SER A 241 3.16 -2.36 7.14
CA SER A 241 4.16 -2.15 6.08
C SER A 241 4.09 -3.29 5.06
N PHE A 242 3.94 -2.96 3.77
CA PHE A 242 3.76 -3.96 2.70
C PHE A 242 4.70 -3.76 1.53
N GLY A 243 5.09 -4.85 0.89
CA GLY A 243 5.84 -4.84 -0.34
C GLY A 243 5.02 -5.35 -1.53
N ILE A 244 5.05 -4.61 -2.62
CA ILE A 244 4.41 -4.94 -3.90
C ILE A 244 5.47 -4.95 -5.01
N ASN A 245 5.36 -5.81 -5.95
CA ASN A 245 6.29 -6.24 -6.99
C ASN A 245 7.15 -5.16 -7.71
N TYR A 246 8.46 -5.44 -7.88
CA TYR A 246 9.42 -4.56 -8.53
C TYR A 246 9.81 -5.02 -9.94
N GLN A 247 9.85 -4.07 -10.90
CA GLN A 247 10.42 -4.25 -12.24
C GLN A 247 11.74 -3.47 -12.33
N GLY A 248 12.84 -4.06 -11.86
CA GLY A 248 14.16 -3.44 -11.96
C GLY A 248 15.26 -4.46 -12.17
N ASP A 249 16.46 -3.99 -12.49
CA ASP A 249 17.64 -4.83 -12.72
C ASP A 249 18.04 -5.56 -11.42
N PRO A 250 18.38 -6.87 -11.46
CA PRO A 250 18.76 -7.66 -10.28
C PRO A 250 20.00 -7.17 -9.54
N HIS A 251 20.77 -6.24 -10.11
CA HIS A 251 22.05 -5.79 -9.57
C HIS A 251 21.99 -4.58 -8.63
N ASP A 252 20.84 -3.90 -8.51
CA ASP A 252 20.75 -2.61 -7.82
C ASP A 252 20.44 -2.68 -6.31
N TYR A 253 20.38 -3.87 -5.68
CA TYR A 253 20.09 -4.00 -4.25
C TYR A 253 21.20 -4.65 -3.45
N PRO A 254 21.63 -4.02 -2.34
CA PRO A 254 22.63 -4.58 -1.44
C PRO A 254 22.10 -5.73 -0.56
N PHE A 255 20.82 -6.11 -0.68
CA PHE A 255 20.19 -7.14 0.16
C PHE A 255 19.63 -8.28 -0.67
N LYS A 256 19.88 -9.50 -0.25
CA LYS A 256 19.13 -10.67 -0.72
C LYS A 256 17.75 -10.63 -0.05
N ILE A 257 16.71 -10.44 -0.84
CA ILE A 257 15.32 -10.43 -0.34
C ILE A 257 14.83 -11.88 -0.28
N TYR A 258 14.40 -12.31 0.89
CA TYR A 258 13.79 -13.61 1.11
C TYR A 258 12.25 -13.48 1.01
N PRO A 259 11.57 -14.47 0.41
CA PRO A 259 10.12 -14.41 0.30
C PRO A 259 9.49 -14.45 1.69
N ALA A 260 8.69 -13.45 2.01
CA ALA A 260 7.73 -13.57 3.09
C ALA A 260 6.74 -14.69 2.76
N SER A 261 6.24 -15.35 3.77
CA SER A 261 5.38 -16.52 3.64
C SER A 261 4.19 -16.26 2.71
N THR A 262 4.13 -17.00 1.62
CA THR A 262 2.91 -17.11 0.83
C THR A 262 2.01 -18.13 1.51
N HIS A 263 1.13 -17.69 2.41
CA HIS A 263 -0.04 -18.50 2.74
C HIS A 263 -0.96 -18.44 1.52
N ASN A 264 -0.90 -19.49 0.72
CA ASN A 264 -2.03 -19.86 -0.11
C ASN A 264 -2.01 -21.38 -0.35
N PRO A 265 -3.14 -22.09 -0.10
CA PRO A 265 -3.27 -23.50 -0.38
C PRO A 265 -3.21 -23.85 -1.86
#